data_1767c7012901ac46b77fb618cb46a5ad
#
_entry.id   1767c7012901ac46b77fb618cb46a5ad
#
_cell.length_a   1.000
_cell.length_b   1.000
_cell.length_c   1.000
_cell.angle_alpha   90.00
_cell.angle_beta   90.00
_cell.angle_gamma   90.00
#
_symmetry.space_group_name_H-M   'P 1'
#
loop_
_entity.id
_entity.type
_entity.pdbx_description
1 polymer ?
#
loop_
_entity_poly.entity_id
_entity_poly.type
_entity_poly.pdbx_seq_one_letter_code
_entity_poly.pdbx_strand_id
1 'polypeptide(L)'
;MKRILTIICAIAFSGAALSAQNNADTIRVNRNRADTLVIIVKEKLPAKKELRHAENAQKPAYMVNVGYNRGYRADIELSWSKKSVWGITSSHGFSFGNGLYVGGGAGFGAELTKKAKTPESNWNASYFVPVFADIKYSFTKTLTAPFVSMKGGAIADITNRGIRTFANPAAGLDIARFSMKVGYEYQLGFWGYLDGKHMHNVRLGVAYTF
;
A
#
# COMPACT_ATOMS: atom_id res chain seq x y z
N MET A 1 -16.53 27.26 -0.06
CA MET A 1 -16.41 25.79 0.05
C MET A 1 -16.07 25.03 -1.24
N LYS A 2 -16.26 25.60 -2.45
CA LYS A 2 -15.95 24.92 -3.74
C LYS A 2 -14.46 24.84 -4.12
N ARG A 3 -13.56 25.57 -3.47
CA ARG A 3 -12.13 25.64 -3.83
C ARG A 3 -11.21 24.62 -3.11
N ILE A 4 -11.69 23.97 -2.06
CA ILE A 4 -10.89 22.99 -1.28
C ILE A 4 -10.96 21.60 -1.92
N LEU A 5 -12.04 21.28 -2.62
CA LEU A 5 -12.22 19.96 -3.23
C LEU A 5 -11.29 19.71 -4.43
N THR A 6 -10.88 20.78 -5.12
CA THR A 6 -10.01 20.71 -6.32
C THR A 6 -8.55 20.40 -5.98
N ILE A 7 -8.09 20.75 -4.78
CA ILE A 7 -6.69 20.53 -4.35
C ILE A 7 -6.45 19.09 -3.93
N ILE A 8 -7.45 18.40 -3.37
CA ILE A 8 -7.30 17.01 -2.90
C ILE A 8 -7.22 16.02 -4.08
N CYS A 9 -7.88 16.29 -5.21
CA CYS A 9 -7.78 15.44 -6.40
C CYS A 9 -6.45 15.55 -7.17
N ALA A 10 -5.73 16.68 -7.04
CA ALA A 10 -4.48 16.91 -7.78
C ALA A 10 -3.27 16.17 -7.20
N ILE A 11 -3.30 15.79 -5.91
CA ILE A 11 -2.17 15.11 -5.23
C ILE A 11 -2.16 13.60 -5.51
N ALA A 12 -3.29 13.02 -5.94
CA ALA A 12 -3.40 11.58 -6.16
C ALA A 12 -2.86 11.09 -7.53
N PHE A 13 -2.57 11.99 -8.48
CA PHE A 13 -2.22 11.62 -9.86
C PHE A 13 -0.80 11.96 -10.35
N SER A 14 0.06 12.51 -9.53
CA SER A 14 1.40 12.96 -9.97
C SER A 14 2.55 11.94 -9.74
N GLY A 15 2.29 10.65 -9.78
CA GLY A 15 3.29 9.65 -9.45
C GLY A 15 3.41 8.47 -10.42
N ALA A 16 3.36 8.65 -11.74
CA ALA A 16 3.68 7.57 -12.66
C ALA A 16 4.26 8.08 -13.99
N ALA A 17 5.51 8.53 -13.97
CA ALA A 17 6.33 8.54 -15.17
C ALA A 17 7.51 7.59 -14.95
N LEU A 18 7.31 6.29 -15.22
CA LEU A 18 8.39 5.34 -15.34
C LEU A 18 9.02 5.51 -16.72
N SER A 19 10.22 6.07 -16.73
CA SER A 19 11.12 6.05 -17.88
C SER A 19 11.62 4.60 -18.09
N ALA A 20 11.10 3.95 -19.10
CA ALA A 20 11.68 2.71 -19.62
C ALA A 20 12.92 3.06 -20.45
N GLN A 21 14.10 2.84 -19.89
CA GLN A 21 15.38 3.01 -20.59
C GLN A 21 15.67 1.68 -21.32
N ASN A 22 15.37 1.64 -22.61
CA ASN A 22 15.79 0.56 -23.50
C ASN A 22 17.29 0.69 -23.78
N ASN A 23 18.09 -0.20 -23.21
CA ASN A 23 19.46 -0.42 -23.64
C ASN A 23 19.42 -1.19 -24.96
N ALA A 24 19.47 -0.46 -26.06
CA ALA A 24 19.72 -1.07 -27.36
C ALA A 24 21.23 -1.21 -27.54
N ASP A 25 21.71 -2.44 -27.48
CA ASP A 25 23.10 -2.74 -27.85
C ASP A 25 23.33 -2.45 -29.34
N THR A 26 24.19 -1.45 -29.57
CA THR A 26 24.53 -1.01 -30.93
C THR A 26 25.47 -2.01 -31.54
N ILE A 27 24.99 -2.76 -32.54
CA ILE A 27 25.81 -3.65 -33.36
C ILE A 27 26.62 -2.79 -34.34
N ARG A 28 27.92 -2.63 -34.10
CA ARG A 28 28.84 -2.03 -35.08
C ARG A 28 29.22 -3.09 -36.13
N VAL A 29 28.71 -2.93 -37.35
CA VAL A 29 29.11 -3.73 -38.51
C VAL A 29 30.36 -3.06 -39.13
N ASN A 30 31.49 -3.73 -39.04
CA ASN A 30 32.71 -3.29 -39.70
C ASN A 30 32.77 -3.93 -41.10
N ARG A 31 32.62 -3.11 -42.14
CA ARG A 31 32.59 -3.51 -43.54
C ARG A 31 33.98 -3.40 -44.12
N ASN A 32 34.75 -4.47 -44.18
CA ASN A 32 35.95 -4.56 -44.99
C ASN A 32 35.90 -5.79 -45.91
N ARG A 33 35.72 -5.48 -47.19
CA ARG A 33 36.02 -6.22 -48.44
C ARG A 33 35.73 -7.73 -48.52
N ALA A 34 34.87 -8.00 -49.48
CA ALA A 34 34.77 -9.18 -50.33
C ALA A 34 34.47 -10.54 -49.67
N ASP A 35 33.29 -11.06 -50.06
CA ASP A 35 32.96 -12.46 -50.21
C ASP A 35 33.08 -13.42 -49.03
N THR A 36 32.37 -13.14 -48.02
CA THR A 36 31.69 -14.12 -47.13
C THR A 36 31.40 -13.47 -45.80
N LEU A 37 30.16 -13.25 -45.49
CA LEU A 37 29.73 -12.69 -44.20
C LEU A 37 29.70 -13.84 -43.19
N VAL A 38 30.81 -14.10 -42.49
CA VAL A 38 30.82 -15.00 -41.32
C VAL A 38 30.36 -14.20 -40.11
N ILE A 39 29.08 -14.34 -39.74
CA ILE A 39 28.56 -13.83 -38.49
C ILE A 39 28.99 -14.80 -37.40
N ILE A 40 30.11 -14.49 -36.71
CA ILE A 40 30.47 -15.21 -35.49
C ILE A 40 29.64 -14.61 -34.37
N VAL A 41 28.48 -15.20 -34.10
CA VAL A 41 27.73 -14.95 -32.87
C VAL A 41 28.52 -15.66 -31.77
N LYS A 42 29.42 -14.94 -31.09
CA LYS A 42 29.96 -15.39 -29.80
C LYS A 42 28.84 -15.29 -28.80
N GLU A 43 28.05 -16.32 -28.64
CA GLU A 43 27.21 -16.49 -27.47
C GLU A 43 28.12 -16.56 -26.24
N LYS A 44 28.25 -15.46 -25.57
CA LYS A 44 28.94 -15.42 -24.28
C LYS A 44 28.03 -16.17 -23.31
N LEU A 45 28.40 -17.42 -23.01
CA LEU A 45 27.71 -18.19 -21.98
C LEU A 45 27.57 -17.30 -20.72
N PRO A 46 26.36 -17.05 -20.26
CA PRO A 46 26.15 -16.16 -19.13
C PRO A 46 26.91 -16.71 -17.91
N ALA A 47 27.58 -15.82 -17.20
CA ALA A 47 28.32 -16.20 -16.01
C ALA A 47 27.35 -16.89 -15.02
N LYS A 48 27.84 -17.88 -14.24
CA LYS A 48 27.06 -18.70 -13.30
C LYS A 48 26.18 -17.83 -12.36
N LYS A 49 26.54 -16.57 -12.16
CA LYS A 49 25.81 -15.58 -11.38
C LYS A 49 24.58 -15.04 -12.14
N GLU A 50 24.71 -14.86 -13.48
CA GLU A 50 23.60 -14.43 -14.36
C GLU A 50 22.58 -15.54 -14.57
N LEU A 51 23.03 -16.80 -14.66
CA LEU A 51 22.14 -17.98 -14.71
C LEU A 51 21.29 -18.09 -13.45
N ARG A 52 21.85 -17.82 -12.25
CA ARG A 52 21.08 -17.78 -10.99
C ARG A 52 20.08 -16.62 -10.95
N HIS A 53 20.39 -15.46 -11.55
CA HIS A 53 19.46 -14.35 -11.68
C HIS A 53 18.37 -14.65 -12.68
N ALA A 54 18.68 -15.31 -13.81
CA ALA A 54 17.69 -15.73 -14.81
C ALA A 54 16.76 -16.83 -14.26
N GLU A 55 17.30 -17.79 -13.50
CA GLU A 55 16.50 -18.84 -12.85
C GLU A 55 15.55 -18.28 -11.77
N ASN A 56 15.98 -17.23 -11.04
CA ASN A 56 15.11 -16.52 -10.11
C ASN A 56 14.11 -15.58 -10.80
N ALA A 57 14.44 -15.07 -12.01
CA ALA A 57 13.55 -14.22 -12.80
C ALA A 57 12.42 -15.02 -13.49
N GLN A 58 12.62 -16.34 -13.71
CA GLN A 58 11.61 -17.21 -14.34
C GLN A 58 10.54 -17.73 -13.38
N LYS A 59 10.68 -17.52 -12.07
CA LYS A 59 9.55 -17.77 -11.15
C LYS A 59 8.50 -16.69 -11.39
N PRO A 60 7.31 -17.07 -11.91
CA PRO A 60 6.29 -16.07 -12.19
C PRO A 60 6.03 -15.26 -10.93
N ALA A 61 6.01 -13.93 -11.08
CA ALA A 61 5.91 -12.97 -9.97
C ALA A 61 4.67 -13.18 -9.05
N TYR A 62 3.70 -13.99 -9.49
CA TYR A 62 2.52 -14.38 -8.71
C TYR A 62 2.76 -15.53 -7.72
N MET A 63 3.93 -16.21 -7.77
CA MET A 63 4.23 -17.33 -6.87
C MET A 63 4.99 -16.92 -5.60
N VAL A 64 5.37 -15.66 -5.46
CA VAL A 64 6.09 -15.16 -4.30
C VAL A 64 5.24 -14.09 -3.61
N ASN A 65 5.18 -14.14 -2.28
CA ASN A 65 4.54 -13.08 -1.50
C ASN A 65 5.17 -11.72 -1.83
N VAL A 66 4.33 -10.72 -2.08
CA VAL A 66 4.75 -9.37 -2.46
C VAL A 66 5.66 -8.72 -1.42
N GLY A 67 5.54 -9.08 -0.14
CA GLY A 67 6.42 -8.61 0.93
C GLY A 67 7.88 -9.05 0.81
N TYR A 68 8.17 -10.07 -0.02
CA TYR A 68 9.52 -10.54 -0.30
C TYR A 68 10.09 -10.02 -1.62
N ASN A 69 9.35 -9.23 -2.37
CA ASN A 69 9.88 -8.47 -3.49
C ASN A 69 10.46 -7.17 -2.96
N ARG A 70 11.76 -6.92 -3.23
CA ARG A 70 12.41 -5.68 -2.84
C ARG A 70 12.02 -4.56 -3.79
N GLY A 71 11.61 -3.43 -3.25
CA GLY A 71 11.31 -2.25 -4.05
C GLY A 71 10.15 -1.43 -3.50
N TYR A 72 9.72 -0.50 -4.32
CA TYR A 72 8.53 0.31 -4.03
C TYR A 72 7.28 -0.58 -4.02
N ARG A 73 6.39 -0.27 -3.10
CA ARG A 73 5.12 -0.96 -2.92
C ARG A 73 4.05 0.06 -2.55
N ALA A 74 2.86 -0.12 -3.12
CA ALA A 74 1.67 0.63 -2.76
C ALA A 74 0.53 -0.33 -2.43
N ASP A 75 -0.20 -0.04 -1.36
CA ASP A 75 -1.38 -0.80 -0.93
C ASP A 75 -2.59 0.13 -0.92
N ILE A 76 -3.72 -0.33 -1.46
CA ILE A 76 -5.03 0.31 -1.26
C ILE A 76 -5.84 -0.61 -0.35
N GLU A 77 -6.36 -0.07 0.74
CA GLU A 77 -7.10 -0.81 1.75
C GLU A 77 -8.48 -0.23 1.96
N LEU A 78 -9.48 -1.12 1.93
CA LEU A 78 -10.82 -0.87 2.42
C LEU A 78 -10.94 -1.46 3.82
N SER A 79 -11.38 -0.65 4.77
CA SER A 79 -11.52 -1.07 6.16
C SER A 79 -12.91 -0.76 6.71
N TRP A 80 -13.34 -1.61 7.64
CA TRP A 80 -14.63 -1.49 8.30
C TRP A 80 -14.51 -1.81 9.79
N SER A 81 -15.32 -1.15 10.61
CA SER A 81 -15.40 -1.34 12.06
C SER A 81 -16.83 -1.48 12.54
N LYS A 82 -17.02 -2.16 13.66
CA LYS A 82 -18.34 -2.46 14.28
C LYS A 82 -19.23 -1.24 14.49
N LYS A 83 -18.65 -0.05 14.66
CA LYS A 83 -19.40 1.21 14.85
C LYS A 83 -19.82 1.89 13.54
N SER A 84 -19.97 1.12 12.45
CA SER A 84 -20.31 1.65 11.12
C SER A 84 -19.29 2.69 10.62
N VAL A 85 -18.01 2.50 10.95
CA VAL A 85 -16.90 3.30 10.45
C VAL A 85 -16.33 2.60 9.23
N TRP A 86 -16.33 3.29 8.10
CA TRP A 86 -15.76 2.84 6.84
C TRP A 86 -14.58 3.71 6.49
N GLY A 87 -13.56 3.14 5.90
CA GLY A 87 -12.40 3.88 5.46
C GLY A 87 -11.75 3.25 4.24
N ILE A 88 -11.31 4.10 3.33
CA ILE A 88 -10.40 3.74 2.25
C ILE A 88 -9.09 4.46 2.49
N THR A 89 -7.98 3.72 2.45
CA THR A 89 -6.65 4.26 2.69
C THR A 89 -5.69 3.79 1.61
N SER A 90 -4.74 4.64 1.25
CA SER A 90 -3.61 4.30 0.40
C SER A 90 -2.32 4.42 1.19
N SER A 91 -1.48 3.40 1.14
CA SER A 91 -0.17 3.33 1.79
C SER A 91 0.90 3.16 0.74
N HIS A 92 1.97 3.92 0.82
CA HIS A 92 3.09 3.95 -0.11
C HIS A 92 4.39 3.78 0.66
N GLY A 93 5.28 2.91 0.22
CA GLY A 93 6.50 2.65 0.95
C GLY A 93 7.47 1.76 0.21
N PHE A 94 8.36 1.14 0.98
CA PHE A 94 9.41 0.29 0.48
C PHE A 94 9.39 -1.09 1.16
N SER A 95 9.44 -2.13 0.34
CA SER A 95 9.64 -3.51 0.80
C SER A 95 11.11 -3.87 0.71
N PHE A 96 11.67 -4.40 1.81
CA PHE A 96 13.11 -4.72 1.92
C PHE A 96 13.47 -6.10 1.34
N GLY A 97 12.49 -6.86 0.88
CA GLY A 97 12.71 -8.19 0.29
C GLY A 97 12.92 -9.31 1.31
N ASN A 98 12.78 -9.02 2.61
CA ASN A 98 12.86 -9.97 3.72
C ASN A 98 11.54 -10.15 4.48
N GLY A 99 10.43 -9.71 3.87
CA GLY A 99 9.11 -9.71 4.49
C GLY A 99 8.74 -8.39 5.17
N LEU A 100 9.72 -7.50 5.41
CA LEU A 100 9.51 -6.19 6.03
C LEU A 100 9.09 -5.16 4.97
N TYR A 101 8.02 -4.43 5.26
CA TYR A 101 7.55 -3.25 4.55
C TYR A 101 7.45 -2.09 5.53
N VAL A 102 7.90 -0.92 5.09
CA VAL A 102 7.76 0.34 5.83
C VAL A 102 7.24 1.40 4.86
N GLY A 103 6.21 2.10 5.25
CA GLY A 103 5.57 3.10 4.42
C GLY A 103 4.82 4.15 5.22
N GLY A 104 4.14 5.00 4.49
CA GLY A 104 3.21 5.98 5.02
C GLY A 104 2.04 6.14 4.09
N GLY A 105 0.95 6.68 4.60
CA GLY A 105 -0.25 6.80 3.81
C GLY A 105 -1.24 7.80 4.35
N ALA A 106 -2.28 7.98 3.56
CA ALA A 106 -3.44 8.78 3.92
C ALA A 106 -4.70 8.10 3.40
N GLY A 107 -5.84 8.61 3.83
CA GLY A 107 -7.11 8.06 3.35
C GLY A 107 -8.28 8.96 3.65
N PHE A 108 -9.46 8.39 3.46
CA PHE A 108 -10.73 9.02 3.76
C PHE A 108 -11.63 8.01 4.47
N GLY A 109 -12.39 8.47 5.46
CA GLY A 109 -13.34 7.62 6.15
C GLY A 109 -14.62 8.36 6.52
N ALA A 110 -15.64 7.56 6.80
CA ALA A 110 -16.94 8.01 7.24
C ALA A 110 -17.39 7.18 8.45
N GLU A 111 -17.94 7.84 9.45
CA GLU A 111 -18.58 7.24 10.60
C GLU A 111 -20.06 7.56 10.55
N LEU A 112 -20.90 6.51 10.53
CA LEU A 112 -22.35 6.62 10.51
C LEU A 112 -22.89 6.39 11.92
N THR A 113 -23.43 7.42 12.56
CA THR A 113 -24.02 7.36 13.90
C THR A 113 -25.52 7.55 13.83
N LYS A 114 -26.29 6.62 14.42
CA LYS A 114 -27.74 6.81 14.60
C LYS A 114 -27.99 7.81 15.72
N LYS A 115 -28.75 8.87 15.46
CA LYS A 115 -29.33 9.69 16.53
C LYS A 115 -30.39 8.87 17.26
N ALA A 116 -30.13 8.55 18.54
CA ALA A 116 -31.14 7.95 19.40
C ALA A 116 -32.23 8.97 19.67
N LYS A 117 -33.51 8.59 19.50
CA LYS A 117 -34.74 9.24 20.01
C LYS A 117 -35.56 10.14 19.10
N THR A 118 -35.42 10.11 17.76
CA THR A 118 -36.50 10.65 16.92
C THR A 118 -37.01 9.55 15.96
N PRO A 119 -38.35 9.46 15.72
CA PRO A 119 -38.91 8.43 14.83
C PRO A 119 -38.46 8.56 13.37
N GLU A 120 -37.92 9.71 13.00
CA GLU A 120 -37.25 9.90 11.72
C GLU A 120 -35.79 9.47 11.85
N SER A 121 -35.42 8.42 11.13
CA SER A 121 -34.06 7.82 11.17
C SER A 121 -33.02 8.75 10.54
N ASN A 122 -32.66 9.83 11.20
CA ASN A 122 -31.60 10.72 10.75
C ASN A 122 -30.25 10.13 11.10
N TRP A 123 -29.56 9.60 10.08
CA TRP A 123 -28.15 9.19 10.16
C TRP A 123 -27.26 10.43 10.11
N ASN A 124 -26.42 10.63 11.10
CA ASN A 124 -25.36 11.62 11.04
C ASN A 124 -24.10 10.95 10.49
N ALA A 125 -23.56 11.48 9.41
CA ALA A 125 -22.27 11.07 8.86
C ALA A 125 -21.19 12.05 9.30
N SER A 126 -20.14 11.54 9.93
CA SER A 126 -18.91 12.28 10.21
C SER A 126 -17.82 11.81 9.25
N TYR A 127 -17.12 12.75 8.61
CA TYR A 127 -16.04 12.46 7.67
C TYR A 127 -14.70 12.80 8.30
N PHE A 128 -13.70 11.95 8.03
CA PHE A 128 -12.36 12.11 8.57
C PHE A 128 -11.28 11.70 7.58
N VAL A 129 -10.09 12.26 7.77
CA VAL A 129 -8.88 11.98 6.98
C VAL A 129 -7.80 11.44 7.92
N PRO A 130 -7.44 10.15 7.82
CA PRO A 130 -6.27 9.61 8.48
C PRO A 130 -4.99 9.89 7.69
N VAL A 131 -3.90 10.20 8.40
CA VAL A 131 -2.52 10.23 7.90
C VAL A 131 -1.69 9.36 8.84
N PHE A 132 -0.89 8.42 8.30
CA PHE A 132 -0.25 7.41 9.12
C PHE A 132 1.08 6.91 8.55
N ALA A 133 1.90 6.37 9.44
CA ALA A 133 2.98 5.44 9.12
C ALA A 133 2.45 4.00 9.16
N ASP A 134 2.99 3.13 8.33
CA ASP A 134 2.60 1.73 8.19
C ASP A 134 3.84 0.84 8.19
N ILE A 135 3.86 -0.14 9.08
CA ILE A 135 4.91 -1.16 9.15
C ILE A 135 4.20 -2.51 9.06
N LYS A 136 4.66 -3.38 8.15
CA LYS A 136 4.12 -4.73 7.96
C LYS A 136 5.26 -5.73 7.86
N TYR A 137 5.08 -6.88 8.48
CA TYR A 137 6.02 -8.00 8.40
C TYR A 137 5.29 -9.28 8.01
N SER A 138 5.66 -9.85 6.85
CA SER A 138 5.14 -11.11 6.34
C SER A 138 6.11 -12.23 6.70
N PHE A 139 5.61 -13.32 7.32
CA PHE A 139 6.46 -14.36 7.89
C PHE A 139 6.98 -15.38 6.86
N THR A 140 6.30 -15.56 5.73
CA THR A 140 6.64 -16.60 4.75
C THR A 140 6.72 -16.04 3.33
N LYS A 141 7.52 -16.70 2.48
CA LYS A 141 7.66 -16.37 1.05
C LYS A 141 6.55 -16.97 0.18
N THR A 142 5.71 -17.81 0.77
CA THR A 142 4.64 -18.51 0.07
C THR A 142 3.56 -17.54 -0.40
N LEU A 143 2.80 -17.96 -1.40
CA LEU A 143 1.70 -17.19 -1.97
C LEU A 143 0.68 -16.77 -0.90
N THR A 144 0.44 -17.66 0.09
CA THR A 144 -0.34 -17.37 1.29
C THR A 144 0.61 -17.18 2.45
N ALA A 145 0.70 -15.98 2.99
CA ALA A 145 1.62 -15.63 4.06
C ALA A 145 0.91 -14.95 5.22
N PRO A 146 1.03 -15.47 6.44
CA PRO A 146 0.60 -14.73 7.61
C PRO A 146 1.47 -13.49 7.79
N PHE A 147 0.88 -12.41 8.28
CA PHE A 147 1.60 -11.18 8.58
C PHE A 147 1.08 -10.51 9.83
N VAL A 148 1.93 -9.63 10.38
CA VAL A 148 1.55 -8.64 11.38
C VAL A 148 1.81 -7.25 10.82
N SER A 149 1.01 -6.27 11.24
CA SER A 149 1.20 -4.89 10.83
C SER A 149 0.86 -3.93 11.98
N MET A 150 1.43 -2.74 11.91
CA MET A 150 1.19 -1.64 12.81
C MET A 150 1.00 -0.37 12.01
N LYS A 151 -0.17 0.25 12.11
CA LYS A 151 -0.41 1.60 11.61
C LYS A 151 -0.52 2.56 12.78
N GLY A 152 0.13 3.72 12.66
CA GLY A 152 0.06 4.76 13.69
C GLY A 152 0.11 6.14 13.06
N GLY A 153 -0.68 7.08 13.59
CA GLY A 153 -0.75 8.41 13.03
C GLY A 153 -1.82 9.29 13.64
N ALA A 154 -2.31 10.22 12.83
CA ALA A 154 -3.35 11.16 13.22
C ALA A 154 -4.57 11.07 12.30
N ILE A 155 -5.73 11.34 12.86
CA ILE A 155 -7.00 11.43 12.16
C ILE A 155 -7.55 12.85 12.37
N ALA A 156 -7.75 13.58 11.27
CA ALA A 156 -8.45 14.85 11.28
C ALA A 156 -9.94 14.63 11.00
N ASP A 157 -10.80 14.95 11.96
CA ASP A 157 -12.25 14.93 11.80
C ASP A 157 -12.69 16.25 11.17
N ILE A 158 -13.12 16.18 9.91
CA ILE A 158 -13.50 17.35 9.12
C ILE A 158 -14.85 17.89 9.57
N THR A 159 -15.77 16.99 9.91
CA THR A 159 -17.15 17.36 10.25
C THR A 159 -17.24 18.05 11.61
N ASN A 160 -16.54 17.49 12.60
CA ASN A 160 -16.64 17.94 13.98
C ASN A 160 -15.44 18.78 14.45
N ARG A 161 -14.49 19.07 13.55
CA ARG A 161 -13.29 19.87 13.82
C ARG A 161 -12.51 19.35 15.02
N GLY A 162 -11.99 18.15 14.91
CA GLY A 162 -11.21 17.51 15.96
C GLY A 162 -10.00 16.79 15.39
N ILE A 163 -8.97 16.59 16.22
CA ILE A 163 -7.81 15.77 15.88
C ILE A 163 -7.66 14.69 16.94
N ARG A 164 -7.37 13.49 16.50
CA ARG A 164 -7.10 12.32 17.33
C ARG A 164 -5.88 11.58 16.80
N THR A 165 -5.07 11.04 17.65
CA THR A 165 -4.02 10.08 17.30
C THR A 165 -4.60 8.68 17.32
N PHE A 166 -3.99 7.77 16.59
CA PHE A 166 -4.38 6.37 16.61
C PHE A 166 -3.19 5.45 16.48
N ALA A 167 -3.36 4.23 17.00
CA ALA A 167 -2.50 3.09 16.83
C ALA A 167 -3.36 1.88 16.48
N ASN A 168 -2.99 1.14 15.44
CA ASN A 168 -3.74 -0.01 14.94
C ASN A 168 -2.79 -1.18 14.69
N PRO A 169 -2.45 -1.99 15.72
CA PRO A 169 -1.87 -3.30 15.53
C PRO A 169 -2.88 -4.23 14.85
N ALA A 170 -2.44 -5.01 13.88
CA ALA A 170 -3.26 -5.95 13.14
C ALA A 170 -2.47 -7.19 12.77
N ALA A 171 -3.19 -8.30 12.59
CA ALA A 171 -2.69 -9.54 12.03
C ALA A 171 -3.58 -9.99 10.87
N GLY A 172 -3.02 -10.70 9.92
CA GLY A 172 -3.76 -11.11 8.75
C GLY A 172 -3.04 -12.12 7.87
N LEU A 173 -3.62 -12.33 6.69
CA LEU A 173 -3.11 -13.22 5.67
C LEU A 173 -2.98 -12.45 4.36
N ASP A 174 -1.82 -12.56 3.74
CA ASP A 174 -1.59 -12.19 2.34
C ASP A 174 -1.92 -13.39 1.46
N ILE A 175 -2.68 -13.16 0.40
CA ILE A 175 -3.00 -14.16 -0.64
C ILE A 175 -2.62 -13.50 -1.97
N ALA A 176 -1.44 -13.80 -2.48
CA ALA A 176 -0.87 -13.12 -3.64
C ALA A 176 -0.77 -11.60 -3.43
N ARG A 177 -1.61 -10.83 -4.13
CA ARG A 177 -1.70 -9.37 -4.02
C ARG A 177 -2.81 -8.88 -3.09
N PHE A 178 -3.64 -9.78 -2.59
CA PHE A 178 -4.71 -9.46 -1.65
C PHE A 178 -4.25 -9.69 -0.23
N SER A 179 -4.67 -8.83 0.67
CA SER A 179 -4.44 -8.98 2.10
C SER A 179 -5.77 -8.89 2.84
N MET A 180 -5.97 -9.77 3.80
CA MET A 180 -7.11 -9.71 4.73
C MET A 180 -6.55 -9.60 6.13
N LYS A 181 -7.08 -8.67 6.94
CA LYS A 181 -6.59 -8.46 8.30
C LYS A 181 -7.69 -8.12 9.29
N VAL A 182 -7.43 -8.45 10.54
CA VAL A 182 -8.15 -7.98 11.70
C VAL A 182 -7.19 -7.19 12.58
N GLY A 183 -7.62 -6.02 13.02
CA GLY A 183 -6.82 -5.13 13.86
C GLY A 183 -7.62 -4.59 15.04
N TYR A 184 -6.88 -4.13 16.03
CA TYR A 184 -7.42 -3.40 17.17
C TYR A 184 -6.94 -1.96 17.05
N GLU A 185 -7.88 -1.03 16.96
CA GLU A 185 -7.57 0.38 16.83
C GLU A 185 -7.85 1.10 18.15
N TYR A 186 -6.80 1.68 18.71
CA TYR A 186 -6.86 2.60 19.84
C TYR A 186 -6.73 4.01 19.31
N GLN A 187 -7.62 4.90 19.75
CA GLN A 187 -7.62 6.31 19.38
C GLN A 187 -7.66 7.17 20.65
N LEU A 188 -6.87 8.24 20.64
CA LEU A 188 -6.84 9.27 21.68
C LEU A 188 -7.10 10.63 21.03
N GLY A 189 -8.18 11.27 21.42
CA GLY A 189 -8.47 12.64 21.06
C GLY A 189 -7.59 13.60 21.84
N PHE A 190 -6.98 14.57 21.16
CA PHE A 190 -6.12 15.55 21.83
C PHE A 190 -6.47 17.00 21.45
N TRP A 191 -7.44 17.20 20.57
CA TRP A 191 -7.93 18.54 20.23
C TRP A 191 -9.39 18.51 19.76
N GLY A 192 -10.11 19.59 20.08
CA GLY A 192 -11.49 19.77 19.70
C GLY A 192 -12.46 19.02 20.63
N TYR A 193 -13.61 18.61 20.10
CA TYR A 193 -14.67 17.96 20.88
C TYR A 193 -14.31 16.56 21.41
N LEU A 194 -13.22 15.97 20.89
CA LEU A 194 -12.71 14.65 21.30
C LEU A 194 -11.57 14.72 22.32
N ASP A 195 -11.17 15.92 22.76
CA ASP A 195 -10.06 16.08 23.69
C ASP A 195 -10.21 15.19 24.93
N GLY A 196 -9.15 14.46 25.26
CA GLY A 196 -9.13 13.50 26.37
C GLY A 196 -9.99 12.24 26.20
N LYS A 197 -10.67 12.04 25.07
CA LYS A 197 -11.51 10.86 24.85
C LYS A 197 -10.70 9.71 24.29
N HIS A 198 -10.86 8.54 24.93
CA HIS A 198 -10.29 7.27 24.49
C HIS A 198 -11.35 6.47 23.72
N MET A 199 -10.96 5.93 22.58
CA MET A 199 -11.84 5.10 21.75
C MET A 199 -11.14 3.82 21.35
N HIS A 200 -11.90 2.72 21.37
CA HIS A 200 -11.42 1.38 21.08
C HIS A 200 -12.30 0.77 20.00
N ASN A 201 -11.71 0.27 18.94
CA ASN A 201 -12.43 -0.34 17.83
C ASN A 201 -11.73 -1.61 17.35
N VAL A 202 -12.50 -2.62 16.99
CA VAL A 202 -12.01 -3.73 16.18
C VAL A 202 -12.25 -3.36 14.72
N ARG A 203 -11.21 -3.46 13.89
CA ARG A 203 -11.22 -3.09 12.47
C ARG A 203 -10.91 -4.30 11.61
N LEU A 204 -11.73 -4.53 10.62
CA LEU A 204 -11.48 -5.49 9.56
C LEU A 204 -10.98 -4.72 8.33
N GLY A 205 -10.02 -5.29 7.60
CA GLY A 205 -9.47 -4.67 6.40
C GLY A 205 -9.22 -5.68 5.30
N VAL A 206 -9.46 -5.24 4.07
CA VAL A 206 -9.05 -5.93 2.85
C VAL A 206 -8.21 -4.96 2.04
N ALA A 207 -7.03 -5.39 1.60
CA ALA A 207 -6.15 -4.54 0.81
C ALA A 207 -5.71 -5.24 -0.47
N TYR A 208 -5.39 -4.43 -1.47
CA TYR A 208 -4.74 -4.85 -2.70
C TYR A 208 -3.40 -4.15 -2.84
N THR A 209 -2.38 -4.92 -3.20
CA THR A 209 -0.98 -4.49 -3.37
C THR A 209 -0.61 -4.39 -4.84
N PHE A 210 0.04 -3.29 -5.21
CA PHE A 210 0.55 -3.00 -6.56
C PHE A 210 2.05 -3.23 -6.66
#